data_ca5cddafb09309cd8ffd0bbc619776c1
#
_entry.id   ca5cddafb09309cd8ffd0bbc619776c1
#
_cell.length_a   1.000
_cell.length_b   1.000
_cell.length_c   1.000
_cell.angle_alpha   90.00
_cell.angle_beta   90.00
_cell.angle_gamma   90.00
#
_symmetry.space_group_name_H-M   'P 1'
#
loop_
_entity.id
_entity.type
_entity.pdbx_description
1 polymer ?
#
loop_
_entity_poly.entity_id
_entity_poly.type
_entity_poly.pdbx_seq_one_letter_code
_entity_poly.pdbx_strand_id
1 'polypeptide(L)'
;MTTSVFASDFVIVNDIQITGNDKTKDYIILRELSFKKNDTIPLSELKKEFKESENNLINTSLFHFADIFVKDSAISPYINIVIKLTERWYLWPVPVADIEERNFNSWWQTKNLSRLSAGLNLSYLNSRGRMEQIRFSFLAGYNTILGLEYDFPYINSKKTIGLKIISNYTRNHEVRLTTDSNKLKYLKIENQNALQESIFGIGLRFRPNLYFNNEFNISLLSYNIHDSILNLNPDF
;
A
#
# COMPACT_ATOMS: atom_id res chain seq x y z
N MET A 1 -33.71 21.82 8.26
CA MET A 1 -33.61 21.02 7.00
C MET A 1 -34.16 21.89 5.88
N THR A 2 -33.28 22.56 5.15
CA THR A 2 -33.67 23.38 3.99
C THR A 2 -33.71 22.43 2.78
N THR A 3 -34.91 22.11 2.32
CA THR A 3 -35.15 21.39 1.06
C THR A 3 -34.79 22.32 -0.09
N SER A 4 -33.67 22.08 -0.75
CA SER A 4 -33.30 22.75 -2.00
C SER A 4 -34.30 22.30 -3.08
N VAL A 5 -35.13 23.21 -3.56
CA VAL A 5 -36.02 22.95 -4.70
C VAL A 5 -35.22 23.26 -5.96
N PHE A 6 -34.73 22.24 -6.65
CA PHE A 6 -34.17 22.37 -7.99
C PHE A 6 -35.35 22.47 -9.00
N ALA A 7 -35.28 23.41 -9.94
CA ALA A 7 -36.26 23.61 -10.98
C ALA A 7 -36.10 22.66 -12.19
N SER A 8 -35.12 21.75 -12.17
CA SER A 8 -34.81 20.82 -13.27
C SER A 8 -34.53 19.41 -12.72
N ASP A 9 -34.82 18.39 -13.56
CA ASP A 9 -34.58 16.98 -13.23
C ASP A 9 -33.09 16.60 -13.29
N PHE A 10 -32.21 17.51 -13.67
CA PHE A 10 -30.78 17.32 -13.78
C PHE A 10 -30.01 18.55 -13.23
N VAL A 11 -28.77 18.33 -12.88
CA VAL A 11 -27.79 19.36 -12.47
C VAL A 11 -26.54 19.28 -13.34
N ILE A 12 -25.86 20.41 -13.52
CA ILE A 12 -24.60 20.53 -14.26
C ILE A 12 -23.52 20.95 -13.26
N VAL A 13 -22.44 20.19 -13.20
CA VAL A 13 -21.30 20.47 -12.32
C VAL A 13 -20.52 21.66 -12.88
N ASN A 14 -20.70 22.84 -12.31
CA ASN A 14 -20.01 24.06 -12.74
C ASN A 14 -18.60 24.15 -12.22
N ASP A 15 -18.41 23.92 -10.91
CA ASP A 15 -17.08 23.96 -10.29
C ASP A 15 -16.96 22.96 -9.15
N ILE A 16 -15.70 22.53 -8.86
CA ILE A 16 -15.37 21.60 -7.80
C ILE A 16 -14.28 22.25 -6.94
N GLN A 17 -14.65 22.62 -5.71
CA GLN A 17 -13.74 23.18 -4.73
C GLN A 17 -13.28 22.07 -3.78
N ILE A 18 -11.95 21.91 -3.61
CA ILE A 18 -11.36 20.92 -2.70
C ILE A 18 -10.78 21.67 -1.50
N THR A 19 -10.98 21.11 -0.31
CA THR A 19 -10.46 21.67 0.95
C THR A 19 -9.98 20.56 1.88
N GLY A 20 -8.96 20.83 2.71
CA GLY A 20 -8.42 19.86 3.68
C GLY A 20 -7.44 18.85 3.08
N ASN A 21 -6.93 19.12 1.88
CA ASN A 21 -5.88 18.35 1.24
C ASN A 21 -4.52 19.05 1.31
N ASP A 22 -3.99 19.22 2.51
CA ASP A 22 -2.76 19.98 2.77
C ASP A 22 -1.56 19.42 2.00
N LYS A 23 -1.49 18.12 1.82
CA LYS A 23 -0.40 17.43 1.13
C LYS A 23 -0.82 16.83 -0.21
N THR A 24 -1.99 16.18 -0.26
CA THR A 24 -2.47 15.47 -1.45
C THR A 24 -2.79 16.44 -2.57
N LYS A 25 -2.28 16.16 -3.76
CA LYS A 25 -2.52 16.99 -4.95
C LYS A 25 -3.95 16.82 -5.47
N ASP A 26 -4.59 17.90 -5.91
CA ASP A 26 -5.99 17.94 -6.37
C ASP A 26 -6.28 16.89 -7.44
N TYR A 27 -5.37 16.68 -8.38
CA TYR A 27 -5.58 15.71 -9.46
C TYR A 27 -5.67 14.25 -8.97
N ILE A 28 -5.14 13.92 -7.79
CA ILE A 28 -5.32 12.59 -7.15
C ILE A 28 -6.76 12.45 -6.68
N ILE A 29 -7.32 13.51 -6.09
CA ILE A 29 -8.68 13.57 -5.59
C ILE A 29 -9.67 13.54 -6.74
N LEU A 30 -9.49 14.44 -7.72
CA LEU A 30 -10.37 14.55 -8.90
C LEU A 30 -10.44 13.26 -9.72
N ARG A 31 -9.38 12.45 -9.72
CA ARG A 31 -9.35 11.18 -10.41
C ARG A 31 -10.26 10.12 -9.79
N GLU A 32 -10.46 10.15 -8.49
CA GLU A 32 -11.25 9.15 -7.75
C GLU A 32 -12.75 9.51 -7.70
N LEU A 33 -13.13 10.66 -8.27
CA LEU A 33 -14.55 11.05 -8.39
C LEU A 33 -15.23 10.26 -9.52
N SER A 34 -16.50 9.91 -9.32
CA SER A 34 -17.36 9.32 -10.33
C SER A 34 -17.91 10.34 -11.34
N PHE A 35 -17.76 11.64 -11.04
CA PHE A 35 -18.18 12.78 -11.87
C PHE A 35 -17.02 13.76 -12.12
N LYS A 36 -17.20 14.64 -13.10
CA LYS A 36 -16.23 15.67 -13.49
C LYS A 36 -16.92 17.03 -13.67
N LYS A 37 -16.10 18.08 -13.76
CA LYS A 37 -16.58 19.40 -14.17
C LYS A 37 -17.24 19.33 -15.54
N ASN A 38 -18.37 20.01 -15.70
CA ASN A 38 -19.29 20.06 -16.84
C ASN A 38 -20.11 18.76 -17.07
N ASP A 39 -20.05 17.77 -16.20
CA ASP A 39 -20.94 16.62 -16.28
C ASP A 39 -22.38 17.02 -15.94
N THR A 40 -23.33 16.40 -16.65
CA THR A 40 -24.76 16.51 -16.37
C THR A 40 -25.22 15.27 -15.62
N ILE A 41 -25.75 15.44 -14.43
CA ILE A 41 -26.11 14.37 -13.50
C ILE A 41 -27.62 14.46 -13.22
N PRO A 42 -28.39 13.37 -13.38
CA PRO A 42 -29.78 13.32 -12.92
C PRO A 42 -29.85 13.60 -11.42
N LEU A 43 -30.80 14.44 -10.99
CA LEU A 43 -30.96 14.81 -9.59
C LEU A 43 -31.20 13.59 -8.69
N SER A 44 -31.87 12.56 -9.21
CA SER A 44 -32.11 11.28 -8.54
C SER A 44 -30.83 10.49 -8.24
N GLU A 45 -29.77 10.67 -9.06
CA GLU A 45 -28.51 9.95 -8.95
C GLU A 45 -27.43 10.73 -8.19
N LEU A 46 -27.61 12.03 -7.97
CA LEU A 46 -26.60 12.91 -7.38
C LEU A 46 -26.07 12.40 -6.04
N LYS A 47 -26.94 11.93 -5.15
CA LYS A 47 -26.54 11.36 -3.87
C LYS A 47 -25.73 10.09 -4.01
N LYS A 48 -26.05 9.26 -5.01
CA LYS A 48 -25.31 8.02 -5.30
C LYS A 48 -23.91 8.34 -5.78
N GLU A 49 -23.79 9.28 -6.73
CA GLU A 49 -22.50 9.73 -7.27
C GLU A 49 -21.60 10.32 -6.17
N PHE A 50 -22.16 11.13 -5.27
CA PHE A 50 -21.41 11.65 -4.12
C PHE A 50 -20.93 10.54 -3.22
N LYS A 51 -21.81 9.60 -2.85
CA LYS A 51 -21.46 8.49 -1.97
C LYS A 51 -20.42 7.56 -2.57
N GLU A 52 -20.51 7.29 -3.87
CA GLU A 52 -19.51 6.50 -4.60
C GLU A 52 -18.14 7.21 -4.59
N SER A 53 -18.13 8.51 -4.88
CA SER A 53 -16.90 9.32 -4.86
C SER A 53 -16.29 9.40 -3.45
N GLU A 54 -17.08 9.59 -2.40
CA GLU A 54 -16.62 9.53 -1.02
C GLU A 54 -15.96 8.19 -0.69
N ASN A 55 -16.62 7.08 -1.06
CA ASN A 55 -16.10 5.74 -0.84
C ASN A 55 -14.77 5.52 -1.61
N ASN A 56 -14.69 5.97 -2.86
CA ASN A 56 -13.47 5.89 -3.65
C ASN A 56 -12.32 6.65 -2.99
N LEU A 57 -12.57 7.87 -2.50
CA LEU A 57 -11.58 8.67 -1.79
C LEU A 57 -11.10 7.99 -0.50
N ILE A 58 -12.00 7.45 0.31
CA ILE A 58 -11.66 6.69 1.53
C ILE A 58 -10.87 5.42 1.19
N ASN A 59 -11.23 4.71 0.12
CA ASN A 59 -10.55 3.49 -0.34
C ASN A 59 -9.09 3.75 -0.79
N THR A 60 -8.73 4.99 -1.13
CA THR A 60 -7.31 5.35 -1.38
C THR A 60 -6.43 5.23 -0.14
N SER A 61 -7.02 5.16 1.05
CA SER A 61 -6.33 5.21 2.34
C SER A 61 -5.57 6.52 2.61
N LEU A 62 -5.87 7.58 1.87
CA LEU A 62 -5.27 8.91 2.08
C LEU A 62 -6.05 9.76 3.08
N PHE A 63 -7.33 9.49 3.26
CA PHE A 63 -8.23 10.32 4.05
C PHE A 63 -8.90 9.52 5.17
N HIS A 64 -9.14 10.20 6.29
CA HIS A 64 -10.01 9.70 7.36
C HIS A 64 -11.49 9.97 7.05
N PHE A 65 -11.75 11.17 6.52
CA PHE A 65 -13.09 11.61 6.15
C PHE A 65 -13.05 12.29 4.79
N ALA A 66 -14.11 12.08 4.04
CA ALA A 66 -14.37 12.73 2.77
C ALA A 66 -15.87 13.01 2.70
N ASP A 67 -16.22 14.27 2.72
CA ASP A 67 -17.61 14.75 2.63
C ASP A 67 -17.78 15.55 1.34
N ILE A 68 -18.80 15.22 0.56
CA ILE A 68 -19.12 15.87 -0.71
C ILE A 68 -20.51 16.48 -0.62
N PHE A 69 -20.61 17.77 -0.88
CA PHE A 69 -21.90 18.47 -0.82
C PHE A 69 -21.97 19.64 -1.81
N VAL A 70 -23.19 20.08 -2.10
CA VAL A 70 -23.43 21.26 -2.93
C VAL A 70 -23.25 22.52 -2.07
N LYS A 71 -22.46 23.47 -2.55
CA LYS A 71 -22.16 24.72 -1.84
C LYS A 71 -23.36 25.67 -1.77
N ASP A 72 -24.05 25.83 -2.89
CA ASP A 72 -25.13 26.78 -3.04
C ASP A 72 -26.38 26.12 -3.62
N SER A 73 -27.50 26.26 -2.94
CA SER A 73 -28.83 25.83 -3.43
C SER A 73 -29.37 26.90 -4.35
N ALA A 74 -28.85 27.01 -5.57
CA ALA A 74 -29.37 27.96 -6.54
C ALA A 74 -30.56 27.38 -7.30
N ILE A 75 -31.49 28.22 -7.72
CA ILE A 75 -32.61 27.93 -8.63
C ILE A 75 -32.08 27.54 -10.04
N SER A 76 -30.78 27.53 -10.22
CA SER A 76 -30.06 27.24 -11.46
C SER A 76 -29.73 25.74 -11.55
N PRO A 77 -29.72 25.11 -12.75
CA PRO A 77 -29.25 23.75 -12.94
C PRO A 77 -27.72 23.62 -12.67
N TYR A 78 -26.98 24.72 -12.60
CA TYR A 78 -25.55 24.73 -12.33
C TYR A 78 -25.28 24.66 -10.84
N ILE A 79 -24.47 23.67 -10.41
CA ILE A 79 -24.10 23.48 -9.01
C ILE A 79 -22.59 23.60 -8.84
N ASN A 80 -22.20 24.18 -7.69
CA ASN A 80 -20.82 24.18 -7.23
C ASN A 80 -20.70 23.13 -6.12
N ILE A 81 -19.74 22.20 -6.29
CA ILE A 81 -19.51 21.10 -5.35
C ILE A 81 -18.32 21.42 -4.47
N VAL A 82 -18.46 21.17 -3.18
CA VAL A 82 -17.34 21.23 -2.21
C VAL A 82 -17.02 19.82 -1.76
N ILE A 83 -15.73 19.48 -1.84
CA ILE A 83 -15.15 18.26 -1.30
C ILE A 83 -14.33 18.67 -0.08
N LYS A 84 -14.80 18.27 1.09
CA LYS A 84 -14.11 18.50 2.36
C LYS A 84 -13.42 17.22 2.80
N LEU A 85 -12.09 17.29 2.96
CA LEU A 85 -11.25 16.14 3.27
C LEU A 85 -10.58 16.32 4.63
N THR A 86 -10.26 15.18 5.25
CA THR A 86 -9.38 15.14 6.41
C THR A 86 -8.30 14.10 6.12
N GLU A 87 -7.08 14.55 5.89
CA GLU A 87 -5.95 13.69 5.58
C GLU A 87 -5.56 12.79 6.75
N ARG A 88 -5.02 11.62 6.44
CA ARG A 88 -4.49 10.68 7.42
C ARG A 88 -3.05 11.03 7.77
N TRP A 89 -2.56 10.45 8.85
CA TRP A 89 -1.14 10.37 9.11
C TRP A 89 -0.48 9.43 8.09
N TYR A 90 0.62 9.86 7.47
CA TYR A 90 1.23 9.13 6.35
C TYR A 90 2.50 8.38 6.72
N LEU A 91 3.07 8.62 7.88
CA LEU A 91 4.34 7.99 8.31
C LEU A 91 4.08 6.98 9.40
N TRP A 92 4.33 5.70 9.13
CA TRP A 92 4.05 4.59 10.03
C TRP A 92 5.33 3.83 10.36
N PRO A 93 6.05 4.19 11.43
CA PRO A 93 7.12 3.38 11.97
C PRO A 93 6.53 2.26 12.83
N VAL A 94 6.87 1.01 12.51
CA VAL A 94 6.41 -0.18 13.24
C VAL A 94 7.65 -0.94 13.71
N PRO A 95 7.98 -0.93 15.01
CA PRO A 95 9.06 -1.75 15.54
C PRO A 95 8.71 -3.23 15.36
N VAL A 96 9.71 -4.04 15.01
CA VAL A 96 9.56 -5.48 14.78
C VAL A 96 10.57 -6.21 15.65
N ALA A 97 10.14 -7.27 16.29
CA ALA A 97 11.00 -8.24 16.96
C ALA A 97 10.61 -9.63 16.51
N ASP A 98 11.58 -10.41 16.09
CA ASP A 98 11.40 -11.77 15.61
C ASP A 98 12.29 -12.72 16.42
N ILE A 99 11.72 -13.84 16.82
CA ILE A 99 12.39 -14.85 17.66
C ILE A 99 12.37 -16.17 16.90
N GLU A 100 13.55 -16.64 16.51
CA GLU A 100 13.70 -17.91 15.78
C GLU A 100 13.62 -19.10 16.75
N GLU A 101 12.43 -19.33 17.29
CA GLU A 101 12.09 -20.45 18.16
C GLU A 101 10.74 -21.06 17.76
N ARG A 102 10.50 -22.33 18.13
CA ARG A 102 9.26 -23.02 17.80
C ARG A 102 8.00 -22.31 18.28
N ASN A 103 8.09 -21.68 19.45
CA ASN A 103 7.04 -20.88 20.05
C ASN A 103 7.61 -19.98 21.15
N PHE A 104 6.84 -18.95 21.50
CA PHE A 104 7.21 -18.00 22.54
C PHE A 104 7.49 -18.64 23.91
N ASN A 105 6.74 -19.71 24.28
CA ASN A 105 6.92 -20.38 25.57
C ASN A 105 8.30 -21.07 25.67
N SER A 106 8.77 -21.69 24.59
CA SER A 106 10.10 -22.29 24.53
C SER A 106 11.17 -21.22 24.71
N TRP A 107 11.05 -20.11 24.03
CA TRP A 107 11.96 -18.99 24.17
C TRP A 107 11.92 -18.40 25.60
N TRP A 108 10.71 -18.24 26.18
CA TRP A 108 10.56 -17.68 27.53
C TRP A 108 11.27 -18.50 28.60
N GLN A 109 11.35 -19.82 28.42
CA GLN A 109 12.09 -20.71 29.33
C GLN A 109 13.60 -20.56 29.17
N THR A 110 14.09 -20.46 27.96
CA THR A 110 15.53 -20.38 27.67
C THR A 110 16.08 -18.95 27.75
N LYS A 111 15.24 -17.94 27.46
CA LYS A 111 15.58 -16.52 27.33
C LYS A 111 16.82 -16.28 26.45
N ASN A 112 16.95 -17.12 25.42
CA ASN A 112 18.11 -17.06 24.53
C ASN A 112 18.02 -15.87 23.59
N LEU A 113 18.71 -14.78 23.91
CA LEU A 113 18.74 -13.58 23.09
C LEU A 113 19.59 -13.73 21.81
N SER A 114 20.40 -14.78 21.70
CA SER A 114 21.23 -15.00 20.50
C SER A 114 20.40 -15.36 19.26
N ARG A 115 19.12 -15.71 19.44
CA ARG A 115 18.16 -16.04 18.37
C ARG A 115 17.10 -14.94 18.16
N LEU A 116 17.36 -13.77 18.70
CA LEU A 116 16.51 -12.60 18.53
C LEU A 116 16.98 -11.76 17.35
N SER A 117 16.04 -11.31 16.56
CA SER A 117 16.22 -10.24 15.58
C SER A 117 15.29 -9.08 15.92
N ALA A 118 15.78 -7.87 15.79
CA ALA A 118 14.99 -6.67 16.03
C ALA A 118 15.18 -5.66 14.90
N GLY A 119 14.16 -4.85 14.67
CA GLY A 119 14.19 -3.93 13.55
C GLY A 119 13.02 -2.96 13.49
N LEU A 120 12.84 -2.40 12.31
CA LEU A 120 11.83 -1.40 12.02
C LEU A 120 11.26 -1.60 10.63
N ASN A 121 9.94 -1.62 10.53
CA ASN A 121 9.22 -1.43 9.26
C ASN A 121 8.71 0.01 9.20
N LEU A 122 9.12 0.75 8.19
CA LEU A 122 8.72 2.13 7.95
C LEU A 122 7.89 2.20 6.68
N SER A 123 6.63 2.64 6.81
CA SER A 123 5.78 2.93 5.66
C SER A 123 5.52 4.42 5.58
N TYR A 124 5.87 5.04 4.46
CA TYR A 124 5.60 6.43 4.16
C TYR A 124 4.65 6.54 2.97
N LEU A 125 3.37 6.75 3.29
CA LEU A 125 2.30 6.92 2.30
C LEU A 125 2.30 8.36 1.80
N ASN A 126 1.85 8.56 0.56
CA ASN A 126 1.66 9.88 -0.04
C ASN A 126 2.90 10.79 0.10
N SER A 127 4.10 10.26 -0.14
CA SER A 127 5.38 10.92 0.17
C SER A 127 5.52 12.31 -0.43
N ARG A 128 5.06 12.52 -1.65
CA ARG A 128 5.07 13.81 -2.36
C ARG A 128 3.67 14.36 -2.67
N GLY A 129 2.62 13.86 -1.98
CA GLY A 129 1.24 14.23 -2.25
C GLY A 129 0.67 13.62 -3.53
N ARG A 130 1.34 12.62 -4.10
CA ARG A 130 1.02 11.99 -5.38
C ARG A 130 0.54 10.54 -5.22
N MET A 131 0.10 10.17 -4.00
CA MET A 131 -0.30 8.82 -3.62
C MET A 131 0.86 7.79 -3.72
N GLU A 132 2.10 8.28 -3.74
CA GLU A 132 3.28 7.44 -3.77
C GLU A 132 3.52 6.79 -2.41
N GLN A 133 4.03 5.56 -2.41
CA GLN A 133 4.32 4.82 -1.19
C GLN A 133 5.77 4.34 -1.17
N ILE A 134 6.46 4.63 -0.08
CA ILE A 134 7.78 4.09 0.23
C ILE A 134 7.63 3.16 1.41
N ARG A 135 8.12 1.93 1.28
CA ARG A 135 8.25 0.99 2.40
C ARG A 135 9.71 0.63 2.58
N PHE A 136 10.17 0.73 3.78
CA PHE A 136 11.49 0.31 4.19
C PHE A 136 11.37 -0.71 5.30
N SER A 137 12.07 -1.86 5.16
CA SER A 137 12.09 -2.92 6.15
C SER A 137 13.54 -3.17 6.56
N PHE A 138 13.80 -3.11 7.83
CA PHE A 138 15.10 -3.42 8.40
C PHE A 138 14.92 -4.34 9.60
N LEU A 139 15.59 -5.48 9.57
CA LEU A 139 15.69 -6.42 10.69
C LEU A 139 17.14 -6.84 10.80
N ALA A 140 17.68 -6.86 12.00
CA ALA A 140 19.04 -7.30 12.29
C ALA A 140 19.10 -8.12 13.56
N GLY A 141 20.03 -9.05 13.61
CA GLY A 141 20.20 -9.99 14.72
C GLY A 141 20.50 -11.39 14.19
N TYR A 142 19.73 -12.36 14.63
CA TYR A 142 19.87 -13.74 14.16
C TYR A 142 19.59 -13.84 12.65
N ASN A 143 18.49 -13.28 12.20
CA ASN A 143 18.20 -13.09 10.77
C ASN A 143 18.39 -11.62 10.39
N THR A 144 18.69 -11.37 9.13
CA THR A 144 18.81 -10.01 8.60
C THR A 144 17.85 -9.85 7.43
N ILE A 145 17.08 -8.77 7.43
CA ILE A 145 16.25 -8.35 6.30
C ILE A 145 16.55 -6.89 6.03
N LEU A 146 16.80 -6.58 4.76
CA LEU A 146 16.88 -5.22 4.25
C LEU A 146 15.97 -5.12 3.03
N GLY A 147 14.88 -4.37 3.15
CA GLY A 147 13.88 -4.23 2.11
C GLY A 147 13.60 -2.78 1.77
N LEU A 148 13.44 -2.51 0.49
CA LEU A 148 12.98 -1.24 -0.03
C LEU A 148 11.94 -1.50 -1.12
N GLU A 149 10.77 -0.88 -0.97
CA GLU A 149 9.73 -0.88 -1.98
C GLU A 149 9.31 0.56 -2.25
N TYR A 150 9.20 0.91 -3.54
CA TYR A 150 8.69 2.20 -3.95
C TYR A 150 7.59 2.02 -5.00
N ASP A 151 6.38 2.47 -4.68
CA ASP A 151 5.21 2.42 -5.54
C ASP A 151 4.88 3.83 -6.04
N PHE A 152 4.93 4.00 -7.36
CA PHE A 152 4.49 5.19 -8.10
C PHE A 152 3.18 4.88 -8.81
N PRO A 153 2.03 5.22 -8.26
CA PRO A 153 0.77 4.86 -8.88
C PRO A 153 0.54 5.52 -10.25
N TYR A 154 1.17 6.68 -10.51
CA TYR A 154 0.97 7.44 -11.74
C TYR A 154 2.24 8.11 -12.23
N ILE A 155 2.91 7.51 -13.23
CA ILE A 155 4.14 8.03 -13.83
C ILE A 155 3.88 8.84 -15.11
N ASN A 156 2.72 8.68 -15.76
CA ASN A 156 2.38 9.38 -16.99
C ASN A 156 1.39 10.54 -16.76
N SER A 157 1.31 11.48 -17.73
CA SER A 157 0.42 12.65 -17.65
C SER A 157 -1.07 12.26 -17.60
N LYS A 158 -1.46 11.16 -18.27
CA LYS A 158 -2.84 10.63 -18.28
C LYS A 158 -3.21 9.93 -16.97
N LYS A 159 -2.27 9.73 -16.05
CA LYS A 159 -2.47 9.05 -14.75
C LYS A 159 -3.03 7.63 -14.90
N THR A 160 -2.58 6.90 -15.89
CA THR A 160 -3.05 5.54 -16.21
C THR A 160 -1.99 4.47 -15.99
N ILE A 161 -0.71 4.86 -15.88
CA ILE A 161 0.41 3.94 -15.74
C ILE A 161 1.10 4.20 -14.41
N GLY A 162 1.31 3.15 -13.63
CA GLY A 162 2.10 3.13 -12.42
C GLY A 162 3.34 2.27 -12.54
N LEU A 163 4.32 2.51 -11.68
CA LEU A 163 5.58 1.78 -11.58
C LEU A 163 5.81 1.38 -10.12
N LYS A 164 6.20 0.14 -9.90
CA LYS A 164 6.60 -0.39 -8.59
C LYS A 164 8.01 -0.94 -8.69
N ILE A 165 8.86 -0.62 -7.73
CA ILE A 165 10.22 -1.13 -7.63
C ILE A 165 10.36 -1.81 -6.27
N ILE A 166 10.91 -3.02 -6.26
CA ILE A 166 11.12 -3.82 -5.05
C ILE A 166 12.58 -4.26 -5.03
N SER A 167 13.22 -4.11 -3.89
CA SER A 167 14.54 -4.67 -3.62
C SER A 167 14.54 -5.23 -2.21
N ASN A 168 14.76 -6.54 -2.07
CA ASN A 168 14.85 -7.21 -0.78
C ASN A 168 16.13 -8.04 -0.71
N TYR A 169 16.79 -7.99 0.44
CA TYR A 169 17.88 -8.84 0.82
C TYR A 169 17.55 -9.51 2.14
N THR A 170 17.63 -10.82 2.16
CA THR A 170 17.39 -11.64 3.36
C THR A 170 18.58 -12.55 3.61
N ARG A 171 18.95 -12.70 4.87
CA ARG A 171 20.04 -13.58 5.32
C ARG A 171 19.59 -14.37 6.53
N ASN A 172 19.61 -15.69 6.41
CA ASN A 172 19.19 -16.62 7.43
C ASN A 172 20.37 -17.50 7.88
N HIS A 173 20.49 -17.74 9.17
CA HIS A 173 21.51 -18.63 9.73
C HIS A 173 21.09 -20.09 9.77
N GLU A 174 19.79 -20.36 9.65
CA GLU A 174 19.26 -21.72 9.57
C GLU A 174 18.20 -21.82 8.49
N VAL A 175 18.06 -23.01 7.95
CA VAL A 175 17.02 -23.35 6.96
C VAL A 175 16.34 -24.64 7.37
N ARG A 176 15.08 -24.73 6.96
CA ARG A 176 14.31 -25.96 7.10
C ARG A 176 14.74 -26.94 6.01
N LEU A 177 15.31 -28.08 6.40
CA LEU A 177 15.73 -29.12 5.45
C LEU A 177 14.61 -30.08 5.07
N THR A 178 13.96 -30.68 6.07
CA THR A 178 13.00 -31.76 5.86
C THR A 178 12.03 -31.87 7.01
N THR A 179 10.99 -32.67 6.82
CA THR A 179 10.09 -33.08 7.90
C THR A 179 10.29 -34.58 8.13
N ASP A 180 10.66 -34.95 9.35
CA ASP A 180 10.81 -36.34 9.76
C ASP A 180 9.92 -36.61 10.97
N SER A 181 9.10 -37.67 10.90
CA SER A 181 8.16 -38.06 11.95
C SER A 181 7.29 -36.91 12.46
N ASN A 182 6.74 -36.11 11.55
CA ASN A 182 5.96 -34.88 11.81
C ASN A 182 6.72 -33.78 12.58
N LYS A 183 8.06 -33.83 12.60
CA LYS A 183 8.91 -32.78 13.19
C LYS A 183 9.75 -32.11 12.10
N LEU A 184 9.75 -30.78 12.09
CA LEU A 184 10.60 -30.00 11.23
C LEU A 184 12.06 -30.14 11.69
N LYS A 185 12.94 -30.52 10.77
CA LYS A 185 14.39 -30.53 10.97
C LYS A 185 14.98 -29.29 10.36
N TYR A 186 15.72 -28.54 11.16
CA TYR A 186 16.43 -27.34 10.74
C TYR A 186 17.92 -27.65 10.69
N LEU A 187 18.60 -27.11 9.70
CA LEU A 187 20.06 -27.08 9.65
C LEU A 187 20.52 -25.67 9.99
N LYS A 188 21.27 -25.55 11.07
CA LYS A 188 21.95 -24.34 11.47
C LYS A 188 23.41 -24.41 11.03
N ILE A 189 23.91 -23.36 10.41
CA ILE A 189 25.31 -23.20 10.07
C ILE A 189 25.94 -22.27 11.09
N GLU A 190 26.95 -22.77 11.83
CA GLU A 190 27.64 -21.94 12.83
C GLU A 190 28.56 -20.94 12.14
N ASN A 191 28.50 -19.68 12.58
CA ASN A 191 29.30 -18.54 12.11
C ASN A 191 29.19 -18.21 10.60
N GLN A 192 28.23 -18.81 9.90
CA GLN A 192 27.97 -18.55 8.48
C GLN A 192 26.48 -18.44 8.21
N ASN A 193 26.13 -18.01 7.01
CA ASN A 193 24.74 -17.94 6.59
C ASN A 193 24.34 -19.25 5.92
N ALA A 194 23.23 -19.80 6.30
CA ALA A 194 22.65 -20.98 5.67
C ALA A 194 22.06 -20.63 4.29
N LEU A 195 21.40 -19.48 4.22
CA LEU A 195 20.73 -18.99 3.01
C LEU A 195 20.83 -17.47 2.94
N GLN A 196 21.20 -16.98 1.76
CA GLN A 196 21.06 -15.58 1.40
C GLN A 196 20.13 -15.49 0.18
N GLU A 197 19.20 -14.58 0.22
CA GLU A 197 18.24 -14.36 -0.85
C GLU A 197 18.26 -12.87 -1.23
N SER A 198 18.35 -12.62 -2.52
CA SER A 198 18.22 -11.26 -3.07
C SER A 198 17.11 -11.25 -4.10
N ILE A 199 16.16 -10.33 -3.94
CA ILE A 199 15.06 -10.12 -4.87
C ILE A 199 15.15 -8.71 -5.39
N PHE A 200 15.12 -8.56 -6.72
CA PHE A 200 14.90 -7.29 -7.38
C PHE A 200 13.70 -7.43 -8.32
N GLY A 201 12.69 -6.58 -8.14
CA GLY A 201 11.45 -6.64 -8.89
C GLY A 201 11.03 -5.29 -9.46
N ILE A 202 10.38 -5.35 -10.62
CA ILE A 202 9.72 -4.21 -11.26
C ILE A 202 8.28 -4.61 -11.57
N GLY A 203 7.34 -3.77 -11.15
CA GLY A 203 5.91 -3.90 -11.44
C GLY A 203 5.43 -2.74 -12.31
N LEU A 204 4.64 -3.05 -13.32
CA LEU A 204 3.93 -2.09 -14.14
C LEU A 204 2.44 -2.22 -13.88
N ARG A 205 1.82 -1.13 -13.46
CA ARG A 205 0.37 -1.03 -13.23
C ARG A 205 -0.29 -0.28 -14.37
N PHE A 206 -1.40 -0.81 -14.88
CA PHE A 206 -2.24 -0.14 -15.86
C PHE A 206 -3.65 0.05 -15.30
N ARG A 207 -4.02 1.32 -15.03
CA ARG A 207 -5.32 1.71 -14.46
C ARG A 207 -5.92 2.84 -15.30
N PRO A 208 -6.58 2.54 -16.42
CA PRO A 208 -7.20 3.55 -17.31
C PRO A 208 -8.41 4.25 -16.70
N ASN A 209 -9.15 3.57 -15.81
CA ASN A 209 -10.33 4.10 -15.12
C ASN A 209 -10.43 3.55 -13.69
N LEU A 210 -11.52 3.87 -12.97
CA LEU A 210 -11.72 3.46 -11.57
C LEU A 210 -11.87 1.95 -11.39
N TYR A 211 -12.46 1.27 -12.37
CA TYR A 211 -12.89 -0.14 -12.28
C TYR A 211 -11.86 -1.13 -12.83
N PHE A 212 -10.92 -0.66 -13.67
CA PHE A 212 -9.94 -1.51 -14.33
C PHE A 212 -8.56 -1.25 -13.77
N ASN A 213 -7.96 -2.29 -13.17
CA ASN A 213 -6.62 -2.24 -12.62
C ASN A 213 -5.89 -3.56 -12.88
N ASN A 214 -4.82 -3.51 -13.68
CA ASN A 214 -3.93 -4.64 -13.93
C ASN A 214 -2.51 -4.31 -13.48
N GLU A 215 -1.82 -5.32 -12.96
CA GLU A 215 -0.43 -5.21 -12.54
C GLU A 215 0.37 -6.39 -13.09
N PHE A 216 1.47 -6.08 -13.76
CA PHE A 216 2.44 -7.04 -14.26
C PHE A 216 3.73 -6.89 -13.45
N ASN A 217 4.20 -7.97 -12.85
CA ASN A 217 5.40 -7.99 -12.04
C ASN A 217 6.42 -8.93 -12.65
N ILE A 218 7.68 -8.48 -12.74
CA ILE A 218 8.84 -9.28 -13.10
C ILE A 218 9.83 -9.14 -11.96
N SER A 219 10.37 -10.27 -11.49
CA SER A 219 11.40 -10.27 -10.45
C SER A 219 12.55 -11.21 -10.80
N LEU A 220 13.73 -10.77 -10.42
CA LEU A 220 14.95 -11.55 -10.43
C LEU A 220 15.20 -12.02 -9.00
N LEU A 221 15.36 -13.32 -8.83
CA LEU A 221 15.68 -13.96 -7.57
C LEU A 221 17.10 -14.54 -7.68
N SER A 222 17.91 -14.28 -6.66
CA SER A 222 19.25 -14.84 -6.54
C SER A 222 19.38 -15.47 -5.16
N TYR A 223 19.78 -16.73 -5.13
CA TYR A 223 20.01 -17.47 -3.91
C TYR A 223 21.50 -17.81 -3.79
N ASN A 224 22.03 -17.66 -2.59
CA ASN A 224 23.33 -18.22 -2.22
C ASN A 224 23.09 -19.17 -1.04
N ILE A 225 23.22 -20.47 -1.31
CA ILE A 225 22.92 -21.55 -0.38
C ILE A 225 24.25 -22.17 0.05
N HIS A 226 24.41 -22.40 1.34
CA HIS A 226 25.63 -23.01 1.87
C HIS A 226 25.77 -24.46 1.40
N ASP A 227 26.99 -24.87 0.99
CA ASP A 227 27.28 -26.20 0.41
C ASP A 227 26.80 -27.35 1.28
N SER A 228 26.86 -27.23 2.60
CA SER A 228 26.37 -28.26 3.52
C SER A 228 24.88 -28.55 3.37
N ILE A 229 24.08 -27.58 2.89
CA ILE A 229 22.65 -27.75 2.64
C ILE A 229 22.46 -28.52 1.35
N LEU A 230 23.15 -28.13 0.29
CA LEU A 230 23.10 -28.79 -1.02
C LEU A 230 23.61 -30.25 -0.95
N ASN A 231 24.59 -30.54 -0.10
CA ASN A 231 25.08 -31.90 0.12
C ASN A 231 24.05 -32.78 0.84
N LEU A 232 23.18 -32.23 1.66
CA LEU A 232 22.13 -32.95 2.40
C LEU A 232 20.79 -33.02 1.65
N ASN A 233 20.52 -32.04 0.83
CA ASN A 233 19.32 -31.96 -0.01
C ASN A 233 19.68 -31.25 -1.33
N PRO A 234 20.10 -32.03 -2.36
CA PRO A 234 20.49 -31.48 -3.67
C PRO A 234 19.35 -30.74 -4.39
N ASP A 235 18.12 -31.03 -4.05
CA ASP A 235 16.90 -30.45 -4.66
C ASP A 235 16.37 -29.22 -3.87
N PHE A 236 17.16 -28.68 -2.96
CA PHE A 236 16.78 -27.54 -2.11
C PHE A 236 16.59 -26.23 -2.89
#